data_1b957d35ff9a6994e49725a50368afaf
#
_entry.id   1b957d35ff9a6994e49725a50368afaf
#
_cell.length_a   1.000
_cell.length_b   1.000
_cell.length_c   1.000
_cell.angle_alpha   90.00
_cell.angle_beta   90.00
_cell.angle_gamma   90.00
#
_symmetry.space_group_name_H-M   'P 1'
#
loop_
_entity.id
_entity.type
_entity.pdbx_description
1 polymer ?
#
loop_
_entity_poly.entity_id
_entity_poly.type
_entity_poly.pdbx_seq_one_letter_code
_entity_poly.pdbx_strand_id
1 'polypeptide(L)'
;MIKRKASVTHAESSVLLGDIRTLIAASRQRTVSAVNAELTLLFWRIGYRIHTEILAGQRADYGAEIVPTLATQLVHDYGRGFAEKNLRRMVKFATVFPDEQIVATLSRQLCWSHFVLLLPLKVSIQREYYAHMASTERWSVRTLRERIDSMLYERTALSLQPDELIARELATLHGAQRISPALVMRDPYILDFLGLRDSWQENDLEGAIVREMESFLLELGVGFTFVARQKRIQIDDEDFHLDLLFYNRKLRRLVAVELKVGEFKAAYKGQMELYLRWLDKYEREPQEAPPLGIILCTGKKSEQIELLELNKSGIHVAEYLTSLPPRAVLVERLQQATRRAQLQIEQNKNK
;
A
#
# COMPACT_ATOMS: atom_id res chain seq x y z
N MET A 1 13.66 30.93 -58.01
CA MET A 1 13.78 30.70 -56.55
C MET A 1 13.04 29.43 -56.19
N ILE A 2 13.75 28.31 -56.07
CA ILE A 2 13.16 27.00 -55.78
C ILE A 2 13.17 26.87 -54.26
N LYS A 3 11.99 26.86 -53.62
CA LYS A 3 11.83 26.55 -52.19
C LYS A 3 12.20 25.11 -51.93
N ARG A 4 13.34 24.83 -51.26
CA ARG A 4 13.69 23.53 -50.72
C ARG A 4 12.64 23.13 -49.67
N LYS A 5 11.82 22.13 -49.95
CA LYS A 5 11.04 21.43 -48.93
C LYS A 5 12.04 20.74 -47.97
N ALA A 6 12.04 21.19 -46.70
CA ALA A 6 12.78 20.50 -45.66
C ALA A 6 12.21 19.07 -45.51
N SER A 7 13.00 18.06 -45.77
CA SER A 7 12.65 16.67 -45.51
C SER A 7 12.71 16.45 -44.01
N VAL A 8 11.55 16.24 -43.37
CA VAL A 8 11.47 15.81 -41.98
C VAL A 8 12.24 14.47 -41.89
N THR A 9 13.23 14.43 -41.01
CA THR A 9 14.02 13.20 -40.84
C THR A 9 13.16 12.07 -40.24
N HIS A 10 13.42 10.83 -40.63
CA HIS A 10 12.67 9.65 -40.11
C HIS A 10 12.69 9.57 -38.58
N ALA A 11 13.75 10.08 -37.93
CA ALA A 11 13.91 10.17 -36.48
C ALA A 11 12.92 11.17 -35.84
N GLU A 12 12.78 12.37 -36.41
CA GLU A 12 11.84 13.40 -35.90
C GLU A 12 10.39 12.95 -36.01
N SER A 13 10.05 12.27 -37.11
CA SER A 13 8.72 11.67 -37.30
C SER A 13 8.41 10.56 -36.28
N SER A 14 9.41 9.76 -35.88
CA SER A 14 9.28 8.70 -34.89
C SER A 14 9.05 9.24 -33.48
N VAL A 15 9.76 10.29 -33.09
CA VAL A 15 9.58 10.97 -31.78
C VAL A 15 8.21 11.60 -31.71
N LEU A 16 7.78 12.36 -32.72
CA LEU A 16 6.47 12.97 -32.77
C LEU A 16 5.35 11.92 -32.69
N LEU A 17 5.50 10.79 -33.37
CA LEU A 17 4.54 9.68 -33.30
C LEU A 17 4.46 9.10 -31.89
N GLY A 18 5.61 8.96 -31.20
CA GLY A 18 5.68 8.54 -29.81
C GLY A 18 4.94 9.48 -28.86
N ASP A 19 5.17 10.77 -29.01
CA ASP A 19 4.51 11.81 -28.22
C ASP A 19 2.98 11.80 -28.43
N ILE A 20 2.53 11.72 -29.68
CA ILE A 20 1.10 11.64 -30.00
C ILE A 20 0.46 10.38 -29.41
N ARG A 21 1.11 9.22 -29.49
CA ARG A 21 0.63 7.97 -28.86
C ARG A 21 0.50 8.13 -27.34
N THR A 22 1.46 8.77 -26.70
CA THR A 22 1.43 9.07 -25.26
C THR A 22 0.27 9.99 -24.90
N LEU A 23 0.05 11.05 -25.67
CA LEU A 23 -1.08 11.96 -25.48
C LEU A 23 -2.44 11.24 -25.63
N ILE A 24 -2.58 10.40 -26.64
CA ILE A 24 -3.80 9.62 -26.88
C ILE A 24 -4.03 8.63 -25.72
N ALA A 25 -3.00 7.89 -25.29
CA ALA A 25 -3.09 6.95 -24.18
C ALA A 25 -3.49 7.66 -22.88
N ALA A 26 -2.84 8.78 -22.57
CA ALA A 26 -3.16 9.58 -21.38
C ALA A 26 -4.59 10.14 -21.42
N SER A 27 -5.07 10.58 -22.59
CA SER A 27 -6.44 11.07 -22.75
C SER A 27 -7.47 9.95 -22.54
N ARG A 28 -7.27 8.79 -23.15
CA ARG A 28 -8.13 7.61 -22.97
C ARG A 28 -8.17 7.18 -21.49
N GLN A 29 -7.03 7.15 -20.82
CA GLN A 29 -6.95 6.79 -19.41
C GLN A 29 -7.74 7.78 -18.53
N ARG A 30 -7.63 9.07 -18.77
CA ARG A 30 -8.43 10.10 -18.05
C ARG A 30 -9.93 9.91 -18.25
N THR A 31 -10.36 9.63 -19.48
CA THR A 31 -11.78 9.41 -19.79
C THR A 31 -12.32 8.17 -19.04
N VAL A 32 -11.59 7.05 -19.08
CA VAL A 32 -11.98 5.82 -18.35
C VAL A 32 -12.04 6.09 -16.84
N SER A 33 -11.08 6.81 -16.29
CA SER A 33 -11.07 7.16 -14.87
C SER A 33 -12.26 8.05 -14.49
N ALA A 34 -12.60 9.04 -15.30
CA ALA A 34 -13.75 9.92 -15.07
C ALA A 34 -15.08 9.16 -15.09
N VAL A 35 -15.26 8.28 -16.08
CA VAL A 35 -16.46 7.41 -16.17
C VAL A 35 -16.59 6.49 -14.97
N ASN A 36 -15.49 5.87 -14.55
CA ASN A 36 -15.49 4.99 -13.37
C ASN A 36 -15.82 5.76 -12.07
N ALA A 37 -15.30 6.97 -11.93
CA ALA A 37 -15.57 7.82 -10.77
C ALA A 37 -17.06 8.18 -10.70
N GLU A 38 -17.64 8.65 -11.81
CA GLU A 38 -19.06 9.02 -11.88
C GLU A 38 -19.97 7.82 -11.62
N LEU A 39 -19.66 6.65 -12.20
CA LEU A 39 -20.41 5.44 -11.95
C LEU A 39 -20.35 5.00 -10.49
N THR A 40 -19.20 5.15 -9.84
CA THR A 40 -19.04 4.83 -8.42
C THR A 40 -19.86 5.77 -7.55
N LEU A 41 -19.86 7.06 -7.85
CA LEU A 41 -20.69 8.06 -7.17
C LEU A 41 -22.18 7.80 -7.39
N LEU A 42 -22.59 7.44 -8.60
CA LEU A 42 -23.97 7.05 -8.89
C LEU A 42 -24.41 5.89 -8.00
N PHE A 43 -23.59 4.84 -7.87
CA PHE A 43 -23.92 3.70 -7.01
C PHE A 43 -24.00 4.09 -5.54
N TRP A 44 -23.16 5.01 -5.08
CA TRP A 44 -23.25 5.55 -3.73
C TRP A 44 -24.55 6.33 -3.52
N ARG A 45 -24.90 7.24 -4.45
CA ARG A 45 -26.14 8.05 -4.39
C ARG A 45 -27.39 7.18 -4.41
N ILE A 46 -27.42 6.14 -5.24
CA ILE A 46 -28.52 5.16 -5.25
C ILE A 46 -28.62 4.47 -3.90
N GLY A 47 -27.50 3.98 -3.37
CA GLY A 47 -27.44 3.34 -2.06
C GLY A 47 -27.91 4.26 -0.94
N TYR A 48 -27.47 5.52 -0.95
CA TYR A 48 -27.87 6.54 0.01
C TYR A 48 -29.38 6.84 -0.07
N ARG A 49 -29.92 6.99 -1.27
CA ARG A 49 -31.35 7.25 -1.47
C ARG A 49 -32.21 6.10 -0.98
N ILE A 50 -31.84 4.86 -1.28
CA ILE A 50 -32.54 3.66 -0.80
C ILE A 50 -32.42 3.58 0.74
N HIS A 51 -31.24 3.80 1.30
CA HIS A 51 -31.00 3.75 2.75
C HIS A 51 -31.87 4.77 3.49
N THR A 52 -31.95 5.99 2.99
CA THR A 52 -32.77 7.06 3.56
C THR A 52 -34.26 6.70 3.53
N GLU A 53 -34.75 6.09 2.45
CA GLU A 53 -36.12 5.63 2.33
C GLU A 53 -36.48 4.51 3.31
N ILE A 54 -35.57 3.55 3.49
CA ILE A 54 -35.72 2.45 4.45
C ILE A 54 -35.79 2.99 5.87
N LEU A 55 -34.94 3.95 6.23
CA LEU A 55 -34.93 4.56 7.56
C LEU A 55 -36.20 5.38 7.81
N ALA A 56 -36.70 6.11 6.80
CA ALA A 56 -37.94 6.89 6.90
C ALA A 56 -39.17 6.00 7.09
N GLY A 57 -39.17 4.78 6.55
CA GLY A 57 -40.30 3.84 6.60
C GLY A 57 -40.55 3.17 7.96
N GLN A 58 -39.67 3.33 8.95
CA GLN A 58 -39.76 2.82 10.35
C GLN A 58 -40.14 1.33 10.52
N ARG A 59 -40.24 0.54 9.46
CA ARG A 59 -40.59 -0.89 9.49
C ARG A 59 -39.51 -1.74 8.86
N ALA A 60 -39.00 -2.71 9.60
CA ALA A 60 -37.99 -3.66 9.10
C ALA A 60 -38.48 -4.44 7.85
N ASP A 61 -39.77 -4.78 7.82
CA ASP A 61 -40.40 -5.51 6.71
C ASP A 61 -40.47 -4.68 5.43
N TYR A 62 -40.68 -3.37 5.51
CA TYR A 62 -40.68 -2.46 4.36
C TYR A 62 -39.35 -2.45 3.65
N GLY A 63 -38.25 -2.43 4.42
CA GLY A 63 -36.88 -2.50 3.85
C GLY A 63 -36.56 -3.85 3.21
N ALA A 64 -37.18 -4.95 3.67
CA ALA A 64 -36.97 -6.28 3.07
C ALA A 64 -37.66 -6.41 1.69
N GLU A 65 -38.76 -5.74 1.43
CA GLU A 65 -39.55 -5.82 0.19
C GLU A 65 -39.17 -4.77 -0.85
N ILE A 66 -38.68 -3.60 -0.43
CA ILE A 66 -38.41 -2.47 -1.34
C ILE A 66 -37.25 -2.78 -2.30
N VAL A 67 -36.19 -3.40 -1.80
CA VAL A 67 -34.99 -3.68 -2.60
C VAL A 67 -35.25 -4.72 -3.72
N PRO A 68 -35.93 -5.86 -3.46
CA PRO A 68 -36.33 -6.80 -4.52
C PRO A 68 -37.25 -6.18 -5.58
N THR A 69 -38.21 -5.36 -5.16
CA THR A 69 -39.15 -4.68 -6.07
C THR A 69 -38.43 -3.71 -6.99
N LEU A 70 -37.57 -2.85 -6.43
CA LEU A 70 -36.72 -1.94 -7.22
C LEU A 70 -35.77 -2.70 -8.15
N ALA A 71 -35.18 -3.81 -7.69
CA ALA A 71 -34.28 -4.61 -8.48
C ALA A 71 -34.96 -5.16 -9.73
N THR A 72 -36.20 -5.65 -9.62
CA THR A 72 -36.95 -6.19 -10.75
C THR A 72 -37.17 -5.12 -11.83
N GLN A 73 -37.58 -3.92 -11.44
CA GLN A 73 -37.79 -2.82 -12.38
C GLN A 73 -36.50 -2.30 -12.99
N LEU A 74 -35.48 -2.05 -12.15
CA LEU A 74 -34.20 -1.49 -12.61
C LEU A 74 -33.41 -2.47 -13.47
N VAL A 75 -33.53 -3.78 -13.22
CA VAL A 75 -32.90 -4.79 -14.12
C VAL A 75 -33.56 -4.81 -15.47
N HIS A 76 -34.90 -4.67 -15.52
CA HIS A 76 -35.62 -4.58 -16.78
C HIS A 76 -35.16 -3.36 -17.59
N ASP A 77 -35.06 -2.19 -16.95
CA ASP A 77 -34.82 -0.91 -17.63
C ASP A 77 -33.33 -0.66 -17.94
N TYR A 78 -32.43 -1.06 -17.04
CA TYR A 78 -31.00 -0.71 -17.08
C TYR A 78 -30.04 -1.91 -17.02
N GLY A 79 -30.59 -3.13 -16.91
CA GLY A 79 -29.81 -4.35 -16.97
C GLY A 79 -29.28 -4.86 -15.61
N ARG A 80 -28.56 -5.98 -15.68
CA ARG A 80 -28.11 -6.80 -14.51
C ARG A 80 -27.22 -6.07 -13.50
N GLY A 81 -26.68 -4.92 -13.85
CA GLY A 81 -25.91 -4.07 -12.94
C GLY A 81 -26.71 -3.63 -11.70
N PHE A 82 -28.05 -3.60 -11.79
CA PHE A 82 -28.96 -3.20 -10.73
C PHE A 82 -29.71 -4.37 -10.06
N ALA A 83 -29.18 -5.59 -10.21
CA ALA A 83 -29.75 -6.76 -9.53
C ALA A 83 -29.70 -6.56 -7.99
N GLU A 84 -30.61 -7.24 -7.30
CA GLU A 84 -30.81 -7.13 -5.85
C GLU A 84 -29.52 -7.18 -5.04
N LYS A 85 -28.63 -8.13 -5.37
CA LYS A 85 -27.30 -8.24 -4.71
C LYS A 85 -26.48 -6.96 -4.84
N ASN A 86 -26.55 -6.29 -5.98
CA ASN A 86 -25.78 -5.05 -6.19
C ASN A 86 -26.47 -3.86 -5.51
N LEU A 87 -27.79 -3.76 -5.52
CA LEU A 87 -28.53 -2.73 -4.77
C LEU A 87 -28.24 -2.84 -3.27
N ARG A 88 -28.24 -4.04 -2.70
CA ARG A 88 -27.86 -4.27 -1.30
C ARG A 88 -26.40 -3.85 -1.01
N ARG A 89 -25.49 -4.06 -1.97
CA ARG A 89 -24.12 -3.56 -1.86
C ARG A 89 -24.04 -2.04 -1.93
N MET A 90 -24.84 -1.40 -2.79
CA MET A 90 -24.90 0.06 -2.90
C MET A 90 -25.43 0.67 -1.59
N VAL A 91 -26.48 0.09 -0.99
CA VAL A 91 -26.98 0.50 0.33
C VAL A 91 -25.88 0.37 1.39
N LYS A 92 -25.23 -0.80 1.46
CA LYS A 92 -24.10 -1.01 2.38
C LYS A 92 -22.96 -0.03 2.12
N PHE A 93 -22.71 0.34 0.86
CA PHE A 93 -21.68 1.30 0.49
C PHE A 93 -21.95 2.69 1.10
N ALA A 94 -23.14 3.21 0.93
CA ALA A 94 -23.54 4.48 1.53
C ALA A 94 -23.52 4.46 3.06
N THR A 95 -23.89 3.32 3.68
CA THR A 95 -23.83 3.16 5.13
C THR A 95 -22.40 3.14 5.67
N VAL A 96 -21.51 2.47 4.95
CA VAL A 96 -20.12 2.22 5.38
C VAL A 96 -19.20 3.40 5.07
N PHE A 97 -19.51 4.16 4.02
CA PHE A 97 -18.86 5.40 3.62
C PHE A 97 -19.90 6.54 3.60
N PRO A 98 -20.24 7.12 4.75
CA PRO A 98 -21.36 8.07 4.84
C PRO A 98 -21.06 9.44 4.20
N ASP A 99 -19.79 9.79 3.99
CA ASP A 99 -19.37 11.07 3.44
C ASP A 99 -19.16 10.97 1.92
N GLU A 100 -20.01 11.68 1.16
CA GLU A 100 -19.93 11.74 -0.31
C GLU A 100 -18.61 12.36 -0.79
N GLN A 101 -18.04 13.31 -0.06
CA GLN A 101 -16.79 13.98 -0.47
C GLN A 101 -15.60 13.03 -0.38
N ILE A 102 -15.57 12.19 0.64
CA ILE A 102 -14.55 11.12 0.77
C ILE A 102 -14.69 10.14 -0.39
N VAL A 103 -15.92 9.70 -0.70
CA VAL A 103 -16.17 8.80 -1.83
C VAL A 103 -15.76 9.44 -3.15
N ALA A 104 -16.09 10.71 -3.38
CA ALA A 104 -15.70 11.45 -4.58
C ALA A 104 -14.18 11.55 -4.74
N THR A 105 -13.46 11.74 -3.65
CA THR A 105 -11.99 11.80 -3.65
C THR A 105 -11.39 10.44 -3.97
N LEU A 106 -11.84 9.39 -3.30
CA LEU A 106 -11.35 8.02 -3.50
C LEU A 106 -11.70 7.48 -4.89
N SER A 107 -12.88 7.79 -5.43
CA SER A 107 -13.35 7.29 -6.73
C SER A 107 -12.55 7.80 -7.93
N ARG A 108 -11.72 8.85 -7.76
CA ARG A 108 -10.75 9.28 -8.77
C ARG A 108 -9.70 8.20 -9.09
N GLN A 109 -9.42 7.32 -8.13
CA GLN A 109 -8.42 6.27 -8.23
C GLN A 109 -9.02 4.86 -8.07
N LEU A 110 -10.12 4.74 -7.33
CA LEU A 110 -10.78 3.48 -7.00
C LEU A 110 -12.07 3.33 -7.81
N CYS A 111 -12.25 2.21 -8.50
CA CYS A 111 -13.50 1.86 -9.14
C CYS A 111 -14.43 1.08 -8.20
N TRP A 112 -15.69 0.90 -8.60
CA TRP A 112 -16.68 0.14 -7.84
C TRP A 112 -16.19 -1.22 -7.31
N SER A 113 -15.42 -1.96 -8.11
CA SER A 113 -14.89 -3.26 -7.69
C SER A 113 -13.92 -3.19 -6.51
N HIS A 114 -13.17 -2.08 -6.34
CA HIS A 114 -12.36 -1.87 -5.14
C HIS A 114 -13.25 -1.70 -3.92
N PHE A 115 -14.29 -0.87 -4.01
CA PHE A 115 -15.22 -0.68 -2.90
C PHE A 115 -15.93 -1.98 -2.51
N VAL A 116 -16.32 -2.81 -3.49
CA VAL A 116 -16.92 -4.14 -3.22
C VAL A 116 -16.01 -5.03 -2.36
N LEU A 117 -14.69 -4.95 -2.52
CA LEU A 117 -13.72 -5.66 -1.68
C LEU A 117 -13.60 -5.05 -0.26
N LEU A 118 -13.82 -3.74 -0.13
CA LEU A 118 -13.73 -3.05 1.15
C LEU A 118 -14.98 -3.20 2.02
N LEU A 119 -16.15 -3.38 1.41
CA LEU A 119 -17.45 -3.49 2.12
C LEU A 119 -17.53 -4.61 3.17
N PRO A 120 -16.91 -5.79 3.00
CA PRO A 120 -16.92 -6.85 4.01
C PRO A 120 -16.09 -6.54 5.25
N LEU A 121 -15.14 -5.60 5.18
CA LEU A 121 -14.25 -5.26 6.29
C LEU A 121 -15.06 -4.59 7.40
N LYS A 122 -15.06 -5.20 8.58
CA LYS A 122 -15.91 -4.76 9.72
C LYS A 122 -15.35 -3.54 10.43
N VAL A 123 -14.01 -3.44 10.51
CA VAL A 123 -13.31 -2.37 11.23
C VAL A 123 -13.14 -1.15 10.31
N SER A 124 -13.63 0.03 10.73
CA SER A 124 -13.59 1.26 9.91
C SER A 124 -12.15 1.68 9.57
N ILE A 125 -11.26 1.69 10.55
CA ILE A 125 -9.85 2.06 10.35
C ILE A 125 -9.14 1.13 9.37
N GLN A 126 -9.40 -0.19 9.43
CA GLN A 126 -8.88 -1.16 8.46
C GLN A 126 -9.36 -0.83 7.04
N ARG A 127 -10.63 -0.52 6.89
CA ARG A 127 -11.25 -0.16 5.62
C ARG A 127 -10.68 1.13 5.05
N GLU A 128 -10.53 2.15 5.88
CA GLU A 128 -9.91 3.43 5.52
C GLU A 128 -8.45 3.24 5.12
N TYR A 129 -7.68 2.45 5.87
CA TYR A 129 -6.31 2.09 5.54
C TYR A 129 -6.20 1.49 4.14
N TYR A 130 -6.98 0.43 3.84
CA TYR A 130 -6.93 -0.20 2.53
C TYR A 130 -7.42 0.71 1.42
N ALA A 131 -8.45 1.52 1.65
CA ALA A 131 -8.94 2.50 0.68
C ALA A 131 -7.86 3.55 0.36
N HIS A 132 -7.20 4.09 1.38
CA HIS A 132 -6.11 5.05 1.22
C HIS A 132 -4.91 4.45 0.51
N MET A 133 -4.43 3.29 0.97
CA MET A 133 -3.30 2.61 0.34
C MET A 133 -3.57 2.27 -1.12
N ALA A 134 -4.74 1.72 -1.43
CA ALA A 134 -5.13 1.41 -2.79
C ALA A 134 -5.23 2.65 -3.68
N SER A 135 -5.73 3.77 -3.15
CA SER A 135 -5.81 5.05 -3.87
C SER A 135 -4.43 5.66 -4.12
N THR A 136 -3.59 5.74 -3.09
CA THR A 136 -2.26 6.35 -3.15
C THR A 136 -1.30 5.54 -4.02
N GLU A 137 -1.30 4.22 -3.85
CA GLU A 137 -0.42 3.30 -4.55
C GLU A 137 -1.00 2.80 -5.87
N ARG A 138 -2.22 3.24 -6.23
CA ARG A 138 -2.91 2.83 -7.46
C ARG A 138 -3.00 1.32 -7.62
N TRP A 139 -3.34 0.63 -6.54
CA TRP A 139 -3.49 -0.81 -6.58
C TRP A 139 -4.59 -1.22 -7.55
N SER A 140 -4.35 -2.31 -8.26
CA SER A 140 -5.41 -2.99 -9.00
C SER A 140 -6.38 -3.68 -8.03
N VAL A 141 -7.58 -4.01 -8.49
CA VAL A 141 -8.54 -4.81 -7.71
C VAL A 141 -7.92 -6.13 -7.23
N ARG A 142 -7.10 -6.75 -8.08
CA ARG A 142 -6.37 -7.98 -7.75
C ARG A 142 -5.36 -7.72 -6.62
N THR A 143 -4.53 -6.70 -6.77
CA THR A 143 -3.54 -6.33 -5.75
C THR A 143 -4.21 -6.01 -4.41
N LEU A 144 -5.30 -5.23 -4.42
CA LEU A 144 -6.06 -4.94 -3.20
C LEU A 144 -6.55 -6.22 -2.51
N ARG A 145 -7.10 -7.18 -3.28
CA ARG A 145 -7.53 -8.47 -2.74
C ARG A 145 -6.37 -9.22 -2.11
N GLU A 146 -5.26 -9.37 -2.81
CA GLU A 146 -4.05 -10.03 -2.31
C GLU A 146 -3.54 -9.38 -1.02
N ARG A 147 -3.62 -8.04 -0.91
CA ARG A 147 -3.21 -7.30 0.30
C ARG A 147 -4.18 -7.49 1.47
N ILE A 148 -5.48 -7.58 1.21
CA ILE A 148 -6.47 -7.91 2.24
C ILE A 148 -6.29 -9.36 2.69
N ASP A 149 -6.13 -10.30 1.77
CA ASP A 149 -5.97 -11.72 2.06
C ASP A 149 -4.66 -11.99 2.83
N SER A 150 -3.57 -11.26 2.52
CA SER A 150 -2.30 -11.32 3.26
C SER A 150 -2.31 -10.54 4.57
N MET A 151 -3.47 -9.99 4.98
CA MET A 151 -3.65 -9.28 6.26
C MET A 151 -2.65 -8.12 6.45
N LEU A 152 -2.40 -7.34 5.38
CA LEU A 152 -1.41 -6.26 5.40
C LEU A 152 -1.67 -5.23 6.51
N TYR A 153 -2.94 -4.86 6.74
CA TYR A 153 -3.29 -3.92 7.81
C TYR A 153 -2.91 -4.47 9.18
N GLU A 154 -3.28 -5.72 9.45
CA GLU A 154 -3.00 -6.40 10.70
C GLU A 154 -1.49 -6.53 10.95
N ARG A 155 -0.74 -6.82 9.92
CA ARG A 155 0.73 -6.90 9.97
C ARG A 155 1.36 -5.55 10.26
N THR A 156 0.88 -4.50 9.59
CA THR A 156 1.33 -3.13 9.85
C THR A 156 0.99 -2.69 11.27
N ALA A 157 -0.20 -3.06 11.76
CA ALA A 157 -0.65 -2.74 13.11
C ALA A 157 0.13 -3.48 14.22
N LEU A 158 0.73 -4.65 13.90
CA LEU A 158 1.53 -5.42 14.88
C LEU A 158 2.96 -4.88 15.04
N SER A 159 3.47 -4.13 14.09
CA SER A 159 4.89 -3.85 13.96
C SER A 159 5.40 -2.66 14.77
N LEU A 160 4.57 -1.66 15.01
CA LEU A 160 4.96 -0.42 15.73
C LEU A 160 3.76 0.00 16.57
N GLN A 161 3.91 0.89 17.54
CA GLN A 161 2.75 1.42 18.29
C GLN A 161 1.65 1.83 17.31
N PRO A 162 0.67 0.93 17.06
CA PRO A 162 -0.09 0.95 15.80
C PRO A 162 -1.01 2.15 15.71
N ASP A 163 -1.44 2.62 16.84
CA ASP A 163 -2.55 3.56 16.98
C ASP A 163 -2.12 4.98 16.68
N GLU A 164 -0.95 5.38 17.20
CA GLU A 164 -0.37 6.69 16.90
C GLU A 164 0.15 6.78 15.47
N LEU A 165 0.72 5.68 14.96
CA LEU A 165 1.21 5.65 13.57
C LEU A 165 0.06 5.72 12.60
N ILE A 166 -0.98 4.90 12.76
CA ILE A 166 -2.16 4.89 11.89
C ILE A 166 -2.89 6.23 11.98
N ALA A 167 -3.14 6.74 13.18
CA ALA A 167 -3.81 8.03 13.37
C ALA A 167 -2.99 9.20 12.81
N ARG A 168 -1.66 9.20 13.01
CA ARG A 168 -0.77 10.23 12.48
C ARG A 168 -0.64 10.16 10.97
N GLU A 169 -0.54 8.97 10.40
CA GLU A 169 -0.44 8.78 8.95
C GLU A 169 -1.77 9.07 8.23
N LEU A 170 -2.90 8.70 8.81
CA LEU A 170 -4.22 9.10 8.31
C LEU A 170 -4.41 10.62 8.41
N ALA A 171 -3.98 11.26 9.50
CA ALA A 171 -4.02 12.72 9.63
C ALA A 171 -3.08 13.41 8.63
N THR A 172 -1.90 12.85 8.36
CA THR A 172 -0.94 13.37 7.38
C THR A 172 -1.45 13.21 5.94
N LEU A 173 -2.17 12.14 5.64
CA LEU A 173 -2.79 11.89 4.35
C LEU A 173 -3.99 12.82 4.07
N HIS A 174 -4.71 13.24 5.11
CA HIS A 174 -5.76 14.26 4.97
C HIS A 174 -5.21 15.67 4.68
N GLY A 175 -3.94 15.94 5.00
CA GLY A 175 -3.32 17.25 4.83
C GLY A 175 -2.20 17.39 3.79
N ALA A 176 -1.56 16.31 3.35
CA ALA A 176 -0.42 16.36 2.43
C ALA A 176 -0.30 15.10 1.57
N GLN A 177 -0.19 15.28 0.25
CA GLN A 177 0.06 14.19 -0.72
C GLN A 177 1.51 13.64 -0.65
N ARG A 178 2.19 13.69 0.47
CA ARG A 178 3.55 13.17 0.63
C ARG A 178 3.55 11.81 1.28
N ILE A 179 4.06 10.81 0.56
CA ILE A 179 4.27 9.46 1.08
C ILE A 179 5.47 9.51 2.03
N SER A 180 5.23 9.15 3.29
CA SER A 180 6.32 9.02 4.28
C SER A 180 7.06 7.69 4.08
N PRO A 181 8.39 7.62 4.31
CA PRO A 181 9.12 6.36 4.31
C PRO A 181 8.51 5.29 5.21
N ALA A 182 7.96 5.68 6.36
CA ALA A 182 7.32 4.78 7.31
C ALA A 182 6.08 4.05 6.73
N LEU A 183 5.39 4.64 5.75
CA LEU A 183 4.27 4.01 5.05
C LEU A 183 4.71 2.94 4.03
N VAL A 184 5.93 3.10 3.52
CA VAL A 184 6.49 2.19 2.50
C VAL A 184 7.21 1.01 3.15
N MET A 185 7.82 1.25 4.33
CA MET A 185 8.53 0.24 5.07
C MET A 185 7.58 -0.60 5.93
N ARG A 186 7.68 -1.91 5.80
CA ARG A 186 6.84 -2.86 6.54
C ARG A 186 7.56 -3.44 7.74
N ASP A 187 6.78 -3.96 8.67
CA ASP A 187 7.27 -4.68 9.83
C ASP A 187 6.09 -5.41 10.50
N PRO A 188 6.02 -6.74 10.50
CA PRO A 188 6.96 -7.67 9.88
C PRO A 188 6.78 -7.84 8.36
N TYR A 189 7.82 -8.32 7.69
CA TYR A 189 7.74 -8.86 6.33
C TYR A 189 7.36 -10.35 6.39
N ILE A 190 6.51 -10.79 5.47
CA ILE A 190 6.13 -12.20 5.41
C ILE A 190 6.81 -12.85 4.21
N LEU A 191 7.65 -13.82 4.51
CA LEU A 191 8.52 -14.52 3.58
C LEU A 191 8.17 -16.02 3.51
N ASP A 192 6.91 -16.40 3.80
CA ASP A 192 6.42 -17.78 3.77
C ASP A 192 6.51 -18.41 2.37
N PHE A 193 6.43 -17.59 1.32
CA PHE A 193 6.60 -18.02 -0.06
C PHE A 193 8.02 -18.53 -0.39
N LEU A 194 9.01 -18.26 0.46
CA LEU A 194 10.38 -18.76 0.26
C LEU A 194 10.51 -20.25 0.53
N GLY A 195 9.56 -20.87 1.23
CA GLY A 195 9.53 -22.30 1.51
C GLY A 195 10.73 -22.79 2.33
N LEU A 196 11.34 -21.92 3.13
CA LEU A 196 12.47 -22.27 3.99
C LEU A 196 12.02 -23.24 5.08
N ARG A 197 12.67 -24.39 5.16
CA ARG A 197 12.44 -25.42 6.18
C ARG A 197 13.58 -25.38 7.18
N ASP A 198 13.37 -25.97 8.36
CA ASP A 198 14.23 -25.96 9.54
C ASP A 198 15.74 -25.90 9.26
N SER A 199 16.47 -25.02 9.97
CA SER A 199 17.92 -24.76 9.88
C SER A 199 18.44 -24.23 8.53
N TRP A 200 18.28 -22.94 8.29
CA TRP A 200 18.84 -22.22 7.14
C TRP A 200 19.77 -21.09 7.59
N GLN A 201 20.71 -20.69 6.70
CA GLN A 201 21.69 -19.63 6.91
C GLN A 201 21.32 -18.35 6.11
N GLU A 202 22.04 -17.25 6.35
CA GLU A 202 21.81 -15.98 5.62
C GLU A 202 21.92 -16.17 4.10
N ASN A 203 22.89 -16.95 3.62
CA ASN A 203 23.03 -17.27 2.21
C ASN A 203 21.86 -18.04 1.61
N ASP A 204 21.21 -18.91 2.39
CA ASP A 204 20.03 -19.67 1.96
C ASP A 204 18.82 -18.74 1.82
N LEU A 205 18.64 -17.82 2.77
CA LEU A 205 17.63 -16.80 2.74
C LEU A 205 17.81 -15.87 1.54
N GLU A 206 19.01 -15.36 1.34
CA GLU A 206 19.35 -14.51 0.22
C GLU A 206 19.10 -15.21 -1.12
N GLY A 207 19.60 -16.44 -1.27
CA GLY A 207 19.39 -17.25 -2.46
C GLY A 207 17.91 -17.56 -2.74
N ALA A 208 17.11 -17.79 -1.70
CA ALA A 208 15.66 -17.99 -1.82
C ALA A 208 14.96 -16.69 -2.25
N ILE A 209 15.30 -15.54 -1.67
CA ILE A 209 14.76 -14.23 -2.07
C ILE A 209 15.06 -13.93 -3.55
N VAL A 210 16.27 -14.24 -4.01
CA VAL A 210 16.64 -14.00 -5.43
C VAL A 210 15.86 -14.90 -6.37
N ARG A 211 15.61 -16.17 -6.01
CA ARG A 211 14.75 -17.07 -6.79
C ARG A 211 13.30 -16.61 -6.86
N GLU A 212 12.78 -16.10 -5.75
CA GLU A 212 11.41 -15.65 -5.61
C GLU A 212 11.31 -14.11 -5.65
N MET A 213 12.16 -13.46 -6.45
CA MET A 213 12.32 -12.01 -6.49
C MET A 213 10.99 -11.28 -6.78
N GLU A 214 10.15 -11.85 -7.65
CA GLU A 214 8.84 -11.26 -7.94
C GLU A 214 7.98 -11.18 -6.67
N SER A 215 7.89 -12.28 -5.94
CA SER A 215 7.13 -12.36 -4.68
C SER A 215 7.72 -11.45 -3.61
N PHE A 216 9.05 -11.37 -3.53
CA PHE A 216 9.73 -10.48 -2.60
C PHE A 216 9.50 -8.99 -2.94
N LEU A 217 9.53 -8.61 -4.21
CA LEU A 217 9.21 -7.24 -4.63
C LEU A 217 7.75 -6.88 -4.31
N LEU A 218 6.82 -7.81 -4.47
CA LEU A 218 5.43 -7.62 -4.05
C LEU A 218 5.32 -7.47 -2.52
N GLU A 219 6.13 -8.20 -1.77
CA GLU A 219 6.19 -8.07 -0.32
C GLU A 219 6.86 -6.77 0.12
N LEU A 220 7.91 -6.30 -0.53
CA LEU A 220 8.48 -4.97 -0.27
C LEU A 220 7.49 -3.84 -0.53
N GLY A 221 6.64 -3.98 -1.52
CA GLY A 221 5.60 -3.00 -1.87
C GLY A 221 5.81 -2.34 -3.23
N VAL A 222 4.85 -1.48 -3.58
CA VAL A 222 4.84 -0.83 -4.90
C VAL A 222 5.92 0.24 -5.00
N GLY A 223 6.61 0.22 -6.12
CA GLY A 223 7.63 1.23 -6.46
C GLY A 223 9.06 0.77 -6.20
N PHE A 224 9.26 -0.41 -5.65
CA PHE A 224 10.60 -0.99 -5.55
C PHE A 224 11.05 -1.58 -6.88
N THR A 225 12.31 -1.37 -7.18
CA THR A 225 13.01 -1.93 -8.34
C THR A 225 14.31 -2.52 -7.83
N PHE A 226 14.61 -3.75 -8.20
CA PHE A 226 15.87 -4.40 -7.85
C PHE A 226 17.04 -3.76 -8.61
N VAL A 227 18.11 -3.45 -7.91
CA VAL A 227 19.31 -2.81 -8.46
C VAL A 227 20.48 -3.78 -8.46
N ALA A 228 20.81 -4.38 -7.30
CA ALA A 228 21.97 -5.25 -7.18
C ALA A 228 21.81 -6.25 -6.02
N ARG A 229 22.52 -7.37 -6.16
CA ARG A 229 22.80 -8.36 -5.13
C ARG A 229 24.28 -8.34 -4.78
N GLN A 230 24.61 -8.54 -3.50
CA GLN A 230 26.00 -8.60 -3.01
C GLN A 230 26.84 -7.45 -3.59
N LYS A 231 26.28 -6.23 -3.47
CA LYS A 231 26.96 -5.07 -4.01
C LYS A 231 28.25 -4.81 -3.25
N ARG A 232 29.37 -4.93 -3.95
CA ARG A 232 30.69 -4.61 -3.39
C ARG A 232 30.77 -3.11 -3.09
N ILE A 233 31.15 -2.80 -1.88
CA ILE A 233 31.41 -1.47 -1.35
C ILE A 233 32.85 -1.48 -0.87
N GLN A 234 33.71 -0.70 -1.52
CA GLN A 234 35.12 -0.59 -1.12
C GLN A 234 35.30 0.69 -0.29
N ILE A 235 35.83 0.53 0.91
CA ILE A 235 36.10 1.63 1.83
C ILE A 235 37.54 1.44 2.30
N ASP A 236 38.39 2.40 1.97
CA ASP A 236 39.82 2.28 2.08
C ASP A 236 40.30 1.00 1.37
N ASP A 237 40.98 0.08 2.06
CA ASP A 237 41.42 -1.18 1.53
C ASP A 237 40.54 -2.38 1.91
N GLU A 238 39.38 -2.14 2.49
CA GLU A 238 38.45 -3.19 2.90
C GLU A 238 37.26 -3.30 1.97
N ASP A 239 36.88 -4.55 1.68
CA ASP A 239 35.73 -4.88 0.85
C ASP A 239 34.52 -5.29 1.74
N PHE A 240 33.44 -4.59 1.59
CA PHE A 240 32.14 -4.91 2.18
C PHE A 240 31.17 -5.35 1.11
N HIS A 241 30.18 -6.14 1.47
CA HIS A 241 29.16 -6.61 0.56
C HIS A 241 27.78 -6.31 1.16
N LEU A 242 26.99 -5.50 0.45
CA LEU A 242 25.60 -5.23 0.78
C LEU A 242 24.73 -6.32 0.16
N ASP A 243 23.91 -7.01 0.96
CA ASP A 243 23.13 -8.16 0.50
C ASP A 243 22.25 -7.84 -0.69
N LEU A 244 21.35 -6.86 -0.55
CA LEU A 244 20.42 -6.45 -1.61
C LEU A 244 20.31 -4.93 -1.69
N LEU A 245 20.33 -4.41 -2.90
CA LEU A 245 20.10 -2.98 -3.16
C LEU A 245 18.88 -2.83 -4.05
N PHE A 246 17.98 -1.94 -3.64
CA PHE A 246 16.79 -1.55 -4.38
C PHE A 246 16.75 -0.05 -4.62
N TYR A 247 15.91 0.36 -5.56
CA TYR A 247 15.50 1.75 -5.75
C TYR A 247 13.99 1.87 -5.54
N ASN A 248 13.55 2.83 -4.73
CA ASN A 248 12.13 3.12 -4.57
C ASN A 248 11.74 4.38 -5.36
N ARG A 249 10.98 4.19 -6.44
CA ARG A 249 10.55 5.28 -7.34
C ARG A 249 9.69 6.34 -6.67
N LYS A 250 8.87 5.97 -5.68
CA LYS A 250 7.98 6.91 -4.99
C LYS A 250 8.74 7.77 -4.00
N LEU A 251 9.68 7.17 -3.30
CA LEU A 251 10.56 7.85 -2.36
C LEU A 251 11.76 8.52 -3.05
N ARG A 252 12.02 8.18 -4.31
CA ARG A 252 13.13 8.68 -5.13
C ARG A 252 14.48 8.51 -4.42
N ARG A 253 14.75 7.29 -3.98
CA ARG A 253 15.99 6.97 -3.23
C ARG A 253 16.37 5.51 -3.33
N LEU A 254 17.64 5.24 -3.08
CA LEU A 254 18.18 3.92 -2.89
C LEU A 254 17.72 3.34 -1.54
N VAL A 255 17.51 2.04 -1.50
CA VAL A 255 17.13 1.28 -0.31
C VAL A 255 18.05 0.08 -0.18
N ALA A 256 18.93 0.13 0.82
CA ALA A 256 19.83 -0.95 1.18
C ALA A 256 19.09 -1.95 2.08
N VAL A 257 19.20 -3.25 1.80
CA VAL A 257 18.58 -4.31 2.61
C VAL A 257 19.66 -5.27 3.06
N GLU A 258 19.79 -5.45 4.36
CA GLU A 258 20.63 -6.44 5.02
C GLU A 258 19.77 -7.54 5.64
N LEU A 259 20.18 -8.77 5.42
CA LEU A 259 19.52 -9.97 5.90
C LEU A 259 20.28 -10.53 7.08
N LYS A 260 19.59 -10.75 8.21
CA LYS A 260 20.20 -11.31 9.42
C LYS A 260 19.40 -12.48 9.93
N VAL A 261 20.05 -13.60 10.14
CA VAL A 261 19.49 -14.78 10.81
C VAL A 261 19.67 -14.58 12.31
N GLY A 262 18.55 -14.49 13.04
CA GLY A 262 18.55 -14.27 14.47
C GLY A 262 18.03 -12.88 14.88
N GLU A 263 18.16 -12.57 16.17
CA GLU A 263 17.72 -11.29 16.73
C GLU A 263 18.61 -10.13 16.26
N PHE A 264 18.01 -8.93 16.19
CA PHE A 264 18.72 -7.69 15.90
C PHE A 264 19.85 -7.45 16.94
N LYS A 265 21.03 -7.04 16.44
CA LYS A 265 22.18 -6.65 17.28
C LYS A 265 22.55 -5.20 17.00
N ALA A 266 22.91 -4.44 18.05
CA ALA A 266 23.29 -3.04 17.94
C ALA A 266 24.45 -2.79 16.94
N ALA A 267 25.36 -3.75 16.79
CA ALA A 267 26.48 -3.66 15.83
C ALA A 267 26.02 -3.51 14.37
N TYR A 268 24.84 -4.04 14.00
CA TYR A 268 24.32 -3.93 12.63
C TYR A 268 24.00 -2.49 12.23
N LYS A 269 23.73 -1.60 13.21
CA LYS A 269 23.52 -0.18 12.96
C LYS A 269 24.77 0.45 12.33
N GLY A 270 25.94 0.23 12.92
CA GLY A 270 27.20 0.82 12.42
C GLY A 270 27.53 0.38 10.98
N GLN A 271 27.34 -0.90 10.68
CA GLN A 271 27.53 -1.44 9.33
C GLN A 271 26.56 -0.78 8.34
N MET A 272 25.27 -0.74 8.67
CA MET A 272 24.27 -0.12 7.80
C MET A 272 24.50 1.38 7.62
N GLU A 273 24.85 2.13 8.67
CA GLU A 273 25.17 3.56 8.55
C GLU A 273 26.36 3.80 7.60
N LEU A 274 27.38 2.93 7.64
CA LEU A 274 28.52 3.00 6.74
C LEU A 274 28.07 2.82 5.29
N TYR A 275 27.23 1.82 5.01
CA TYR A 275 26.68 1.57 3.68
C TYR A 275 25.85 2.73 3.16
N LEU A 276 24.96 3.27 4.02
CA LEU A 276 24.13 4.40 3.63
C LEU A 276 24.95 5.65 3.30
N ARG A 277 25.99 5.94 4.09
CA ARG A 277 26.89 7.07 3.80
C ARG A 277 27.69 6.87 2.52
N TRP A 278 28.13 5.65 2.26
CA TRP A 278 28.82 5.33 1.02
C TRP A 278 27.90 5.48 -0.20
N LEU A 279 26.69 4.93 -0.12
CA LEU A 279 25.68 5.06 -1.18
C LEU A 279 25.29 6.54 -1.40
N ASP A 280 25.16 7.32 -0.32
CA ASP A 280 24.86 8.75 -0.41
C ASP A 280 25.96 9.54 -1.11
N LYS A 281 27.20 9.17 -0.89
CA LYS A 281 28.36 9.88 -1.44
C LYS A 281 28.68 9.49 -2.88
N TYR A 282 28.52 8.21 -3.25
CA TYR A 282 29.06 7.67 -4.49
C TYR A 282 27.99 7.20 -5.50
N GLU A 283 26.79 6.89 -5.06
CA GLU A 283 25.74 6.30 -5.91
C GLU A 283 24.47 7.17 -6.03
N ARG A 284 24.27 8.10 -5.11
CA ARG A 284 23.09 8.93 -5.12
C ARG A 284 23.16 10.01 -6.20
N GLU A 285 22.12 10.12 -7.01
CA GLU A 285 21.97 11.22 -7.96
C GLU A 285 21.55 12.53 -7.25
N PRO A 286 21.91 13.72 -7.79
CA PRO A 286 21.63 15.02 -7.12
C PRO A 286 20.17 15.29 -6.81
N GLN A 287 19.25 14.66 -7.54
CA GLN A 287 17.80 14.86 -7.40
C GLN A 287 17.13 13.83 -6.49
N GLU A 288 17.90 12.89 -5.96
CA GLU A 288 17.39 11.83 -5.09
C GLU A 288 17.48 12.22 -3.62
N ALA A 289 16.58 11.65 -2.84
CA ALA A 289 16.65 11.77 -1.39
C ALA A 289 17.74 10.84 -0.82
N PRO A 290 18.29 11.11 0.38
CA PRO A 290 19.28 10.25 1.01
C PRO A 290 18.82 8.79 1.09
N PRO A 291 19.73 7.81 0.92
CA PRO A 291 19.41 6.39 0.98
C PRO A 291 18.76 5.97 2.31
N LEU A 292 18.01 4.86 2.28
CA LEU A 292 17.44 4.22 3.46
C LEU A 292 17.98 2.82 3.62
N GLY A 293 18.07 2.36 4.87
CA GLY A 293 18.44 1.00 5.22
C GLY A 293 17.26 0.21 5.78
N ILE A 294 17.16 -1.05 5.41
CA ILE A 294 16.29 -2.04 6.02
C ILE A 294 17.17 -3.17 6.54
N ILE A 295 17.07 -3.46 7.83
CA ILE A 295 17.69 -4.65 8.43
C ILE A 295 16.56 -5.64 8.71
N LEU A 296 16.55 -6.77 7.99
CA LEU A 296 15.61 -7.85 8.19
C LEU A 296 16.19 -8.87 9.16
N CYS A 297 15.48 -9.15 10.25
CA CYS A 297 15.91 -10.08 11.29
C CYS A 297 14.73 -10.94 11.77
N THR A 298 14.99 -12.06 12.47
CA THR A 298 13.92 -12.92 12.98
C THR A 298 13.29 -12.43 14.28
N GLY A 299 13.90 -11.44 14.93
CA GLY A 299 13.36 -10.84 16.16
C GLY A 299 14.12 -9.58 16.54
N LYS A 300 13.45 -8.70 17.31
CA LYS A 300 14.00 -7.44 17.79
C LYS A 300 13.43 -7.06 19.15
N LYS A 301 14.22 -6.33 19.94
CA LYS A 301 13.80 -5.77 21.22
C LYS A 301 13.45 -4.29 21.05
N SER A 302 12.21 -3.92 21.38
CA SER A 302 11.69 -2.57 21.17
C SER A 302 12.52 -1.49 21.85
N GLU A 303 12.91 -1.70 23.11
CA GLU A 303 13.73 -0.77 23.89
C GLU A 303 15.11 -0.50 23.23
N GLN A 304 15.75 -1.57 22.71
CA GLN A 304 17.04 -1.43 22.02
C GLN A 304 16.91 -0.61 20.73
N ILE A 305 15.84 -0.80 19.97
CA ILE A 305 15.55 -0.04 18.75
C ILE A 305 15.32 1.43 19.06
N GLU A 306 14.56 1.71 20.12
CA GLU A 306 14.25 3.08 20.58
C GLU A 306 15.51 3.81 21.02
N LEU A 307 16.31 3.21 21.91
CA LEU A 307 17.55 3.80 22.43
C LEU A 307 18.60 4.08 21.34
N LEU A 308 18.62 3.27 20.28
CA LEU A 308 19.52 3.47 19.14
C LEU A 308 19.06 4.57 18.18
N GLU A 309 17.85 5.12 18.34
CA GLU A 309 17.29 6.17 17.49
C GLU A 309 17.42 5.89 15.97
N LEU A 310 17.23 4.64 15.56
CA LEU A 310 17.50 4.16 14.21
C LEU A 310 16.73 4.94 13.12
N ASN A 311 15.52 5.39 13.43
CA ASN A 311 14.71 6.19 12.52
C ASN A 311 15.39 7.53 12.14
N LYS A 312 16.17 8.13 13.04
CA LYS A 312 16.92 9.36 12.76
C LYS A 312 18.09 9.11 11.80
N SER A 313 18.64 7.91 11.83
CA SER A 313 19.72 7.47 10.92
C SER A 313 19.21 6.97 9.56
N GLY A 314 17.88 7.00 9.31
CA GLY A 314 17.31 6.45 8.09
C GLY A 314 17.35 4.91 8.01
N ILE A 315 17.46 4.24 9.16
CA ILE A 315 17.51 2.77 9.25
C ILE A 315 16.20 2.25 9.81
N HIS A 316 15.60 1.31 9.11
CA HIS A 316 14.42 0.59 9.54
C HIS A 316 14.80 -0.85 9.89
N VAL A 317 14.50 -1.27 11.11
CA VAL A 317 14.68 -2.66 11.53
C VAL A 317 13.33 -3.34 11.52
N ALA A 318 13.20 -4.37 10.71
CA ALA A 318 11.96 -5.12 10.54
C ALA A 318 12.17 -6.61 10.86
N GLU A 319 11.16 -7.19 11.48
CA GLU A 319 11.10 -8.64 11.61
C GLU A 319 10.63 -9.27 10.30
N TYR A 320 11.06 -10.50 10.02
CA TYR A 320 10.47 -11.31 8.99
C TYR A 320 9.97 -12.63 9.54
N LEU A 321 8.90 -13.12 8.95
CA LEU A 321 8.25 -14.37 9.30
C LEU A 321 8.30 -15.31 8.10
N THR A 322 8.86 -16.50 8.28
CA THR A 322 8.88 -17.56 7.25
C THR A 322 7.62 -18.44 7.27
N SER A 323 6.75 -18.21 8.24
CA SER A 323 5.41 -18.79 8.30
C SER A 323 4.41 -17.80 8.86
N LEU A 324 3.19 -17.79 8.32
CA LEU A 324 2.11 -16.92 8.82
C LEU A 324 1.61 -17.40 10.17
N PRO A 325 1.49 -16.53 11.18
CA PRO A 325 0.76 -16.85 12.40
C PRO A 325 -0.69 -17.22 12.11
N PRO A 326 -1.32 -18.11 12.88
CA PRO A 326 -2.72 -18.43 12.72
C PRO A 326 -3.59 -17.16 12.73
N ARG A 327 -4.55 -17.08 11.80
CA ARG A 327 -5.42 -15.91 11.63
C ARG A 327 -6.09 -15.44 12.93
N ALA A 328 -6.45 -16.39 13.81
CA ALA A 328 -7.06 -16.08 15.10
C ALA A 328 -6.15 -15.23 16.00
N VAL A 329 -4.84 -15.54 16.04
CA VAL A 329 -3.84 -14.83 16.85
C VAL A 329 -3.65 -13.39 16.33
N LEU A 330 -3.63 -13.21 15.01
CA LEU A 330 -3.51 -11.90 14.39
C LEU A 330 -4.75 -11.04 14.66
N VAL A 331 -5.95 -11.63 14.57
CA VAL A 331 -7.22 -10.94 14.86
C VAL A 331 -7.31 -10.53 16.33
N GLU A 332 -6.89 -11.39 17.26
CA GLU A 332 -6.91 -11.10 18.69
C GLU A 332 -5.99 -9.92 19.05
N ARG A 333 -4.74 -9.94 18.56
CA ARG A 333 -3.78 -8.84 18.77
C ARG A 333 -4.30 -7.52 18.19
N LEU A 334 -4.91 -7.56 17.01
CA LEU A 334 -5.51 -6.39 16.39
C LEU A 334 -6.66 -5.82 17.22
N GLN A 335 -7.55 -6.68 17.73
CA GLN A 335 -8.66 -6.24 18.59
C GLN A 335 -8.16 -5.58 19.87
N GLN A 336 -7.08 -6.10 20.46
CA GLN A 336 -6.45 -5.50 21.64
C GLN A 336 -5.82 -4.13 21.31
N ALA A 337 -5.11 -4.03 20.19
CA ALA A 337 -4.52 -2.77 19.73
C ALA A 337 -5.59 -1.72 19.45
N THR A 338 -6.66 -2.08 18.71
CA THR A 338 -7.77 -1.18 18.41
C THR A 338 -8.48 -0.66 19.66
N ARG A 339 -8.68 -1.52 20.68
CA ARG A 339 -9.25 -1.09 21.97
C ARG A 339 -8.37 -0.08 22.69
N ARG A 340 -7.05 -0.27 22.68
CA ARG A 340 -6.11 0.68 23.33
C ARG A 340 -6.14 2.04 22.62
N ALA A 341 -6.15 2.05 21.28
CA ALA A 341 -6.25 3.27 20.50
C ALA A 341 -7.53 4.05 20.76
N GLN A 342 -8.67 3.38 20.78
CA GLN A 342 -9.94 4.01 21.08
C GLN A 342 -9.94 4.68 22.47
N LEU A 343 -9.38 3.99 23.47
CA LEU A 343 -9.26 4.54 24.83
C LEU A 343 -8.34 5.77 24.89
N GLN A 344 -7.24 5.77 24.14
CA GLN A 344 -6.33 6.95 24.08
C GLN A 344 -6.99 8.15 23.38
N ILE A 345 -7.73 7.92 22.29
CA ILE A 345 -8.47 8.98 21.58
C ILE A 345 -9.56 9.58 22.50
N GLU A 346 -10.27 8.76 23.26
CA GLU A 346 -11.27 9.22 24.20
C GLU A 346 -10.66 10.02 25.35
N GLN A 347 -9.51 9.60 25.89
CA GLN A 347 -8.77 10.32 26.92
C GLN A 347 -8.22 11.67 26.44
N ASN A 348 -7.80 11.76 25.17
CA ASN A 348 -7.31 13.01 24.58
C ASN A 348 -8.42 13.97 24.17
N LYS A 349 -9.67 13.51 23.99
CA LYS A 349 -10.84 14.38 23.76
C LYS A 349 -11.39 15.00 25.03
N ASN A 350 -11.04 14.42 26.20
CA ASN A 350 -11.50 14.89 27.53
C ASN A 350 -10.44 15.73 28.27
N LYS A 351 -9.33 16.04 27.64
CA LYS A 351 -8.33 17.03 28.05
C LYS A 351 -8.40 18.27 27.15
#